data_d2b4ca2d2414069abdf89c9cc12b2c7c
#
_entry.id   d2b4ca2d2414069abdf89c9cc12b2c7c
#
_cell.length_a   1.000
_cell.length_b   1.000
_cell.length_c   1.000
_cell.angle_alpha   90.00
_cell.angle_beta   90.00
_cell.angle_gamma   90.00
#
_symmetry.space_group_name_H-M   'P 1'
#
loop_
_entity.id
_entity.type
_entity.pdbx_description
1 polymer ?
#
loop_
_entity_poly.entity_id
_entity_poly.type
_entity_poly.pdbx_seq_one_letter_code
_entity_poly.pdbx_strand_id
1 'polypeptide(L)'
;DIQAILDAAQDKVTFDKILLSQSRLSYILRNSKMKLVVFGQDKSSTPLLLSNLNEFMRQNGFPVFEVIRRTTRIQDNGKLAEYNPWNDKNIVFVPAGKLGVIKNAYADNELRQEPGVTYSNYGRIRISQWGKGETDNSNGVEFTKAQSLSLPIITEINGIYSLTVEK
;
A
#
# COMPACT_ATOMS: atom_id res chain seq x y z
N ASP A 1 10.61 -16.37 12.09
CA ASP A 1 11.98 -15.92 11.97
C ASP A 1 12.26 -15.49 10.53
N ILE A 2 12.73 -14.24 10.33
CA ILE A 2 12.92 -13.64 9.00
C ILE A 2 13.89 -14.49 8.15
N GLN A 3 15.00 -14.93 8.75
CA GLN A 3 15.99 -15.75 8.07
C GLN A 3 15.41 -17.08 7.58
N ALA A 4 14.60 -17.74 8.39
CA ALA A 4 13.99 -19.00 8.01
C ALA A 4 13.06 -18.88 6.78
N ILE A 5 12.38 -17.73 6.63
CA ILE A 5 11.55 -17.47 5.44
C ILE A 5 12.44 -17.22 4.21
N LEU A 6 13.51 -16.45 4.36
CA LEU A 6 14.45 -16.20 3.27
C LEU A 6 15.09 -17.50 2.79
N ASP A 7 15.50 -18.36 3.72
CA ASP A 7 16.10 -19.67 3.40
C ASP A 7 15.08 -20.61 2.73
N ALA A 8 13.84 -20.64 3.20
CA ALA A 8 12.78 -21.47 2.64
C ALA A 8 12.31 -21.03 1.25
N ALA A 9 12.50 -19.76 0.92
CA ALA A 9 12.10 -19.18 -0.36
C ALA A 9 13.25 -19.03 -1.36
N GLN A 10 14.50 -19.28 -0.96
CA GLN A 10 15.71 -18.95 -1.70
C GLN A 10 15.70 -19.47 -3.14
N ASP A 11 15.19 -20.68 -3.37
CA ASP A 11 15.16 -21.31 -4.70
C ASP A 11 13.83 -21.11 -5.45
N LYS A 12 12.85 -20.44 -4.85
CA LYS A 12 11.49 -20.35 -5.38
C LYS A 12 11.08 -18.94 -5.76
N VAL A 13 11.45 -17.96 -4.95
CA VAL A 13 10.98 -16.57 -5.10
C VAL A 13 12.09 -15.60 -4.73
N THR A 14 12.33 -14.63 -5.59
CA THR A 14 13.20 -13.49 -5.28
C THR A 14 12.35 -12.38 -4.68
N PHE A 15 12.61 -12.02 -3.44
CA PHE A 15 11.92 -10.92 -2.78
C PHE A 15 12.59 -9.57 -3.11
N ASP A 16 11.78 -8.54 -3.28
CA ASP A 16 12.23 -7.15 -3.45
C ASP A 16 12.16 -6.40 -2.11
N LYS A 17 11.07 -6.60 -1.37
CA LYS A 17 10.78 -5.82 -0.17
C LYS A 17 10.21 -6.65 0.97
N ILE A 18 10.49 -6.17 2.19
CA ILE A 18 9.87 -6.64 3.43
C ILE A 18 9.04 -5.50 3.99
N LEU A 19 7.71 -5.67 3.98
CA LEU A 19 6.76 -4.68 4.47
C LEU A 19 6.45 -4.92 5.94
N LEU A 20 6.50 -3.88 6.76
CA LEU A 20 6.22 -3.96 8.19
C LEU A 20 5.71 -2.62 8.74
N SER A 21 5.19 -2.64 9.96
CA SER A 21 4.79 -1.43 10.67
C SER A 21 5.97 -0.68 11.27
N GLN A 22 5.76 0.60 11.61
CA GLN A 22 6.77 1.41 12.30
C GLN A 22 7.15 0.83 13.67
N SER A 23 6.22 0.23 14.39
CA SER A 23 6.46 -0.41 15.70
C SER A 23 7.40 -1.60 15.57
N ARG A 24 7.19 -2.46 14.57
CA ARG A 24 8.06 -3.60 14.29
C ARG A 24 9.45 -3.17 13.81
N LEU A 25 9.53 -2.16 12.96
CA LEU A 25 10.83 -1.61 12.59
C LEU A 25 11.60 -1.13 13.82
N SER A 26 10.95 -0.36 14.70
CA SER A 26 11.59 0.15 15.92
C SER A 26 12.13 -0.98 16.82
N TYR A 27 11.40 -2.10 16.87
CA TYR A 27 11.85 -3.28 17.60
C TYR A 27 13.10 -3.92 16.97
N ILE A 28 13.11 -4.06 15.64
CA ILE A 28 14.26 -4.60 14.88
C ILE A 28 15.50 -3.70 15.07
N LEU A 29 15.33 -2.37 14.95
CA LEU A 29 16.44 -1.42 15.07
C LEU A 29 17.05 -1.34 16.48
N ARG A 30 16.26 -1.68 17.52
CA ARG A 30 16.74 -1.75 18.90
C ARG A 30 17.43 -3.07 19.26
N ASN A 31 17.28 -4.09 18.41
CA ASN A 31 17.81 -5.41 18.69
C ASN A 31 19.35 -5.39 18.63
N SER A 32 20.00 -5.80 19.73
CA SER A 32 21.46 -5.83 19.82
C SER A 32 22.12 -6.78 18.84
N LYS A 33 21.46 -7.92 18.55
CA LYS A 33 21.97 -8.88 17.56
C LYS A 33 21.98 -8.29 16.15
N MET A 34 20.94 -7.51 15.78
CA MET A 34 20.91 -6.83 14.48
C MET A 34 22.00 -5.76 14.37
N LYS A 35 22.23 -4.99 15.44
CA LYS A 35 23.32 -4.02 15.46
C LYS A 35 24.68 -4.69 15.28
N LEU A 36 24.89 -5.82 15.95
CA LEU A 36 26.13 -6.60 15.83
C LEU A 36 26.35 -7.10 14.39
N VAL A 37 25.30 -7.57 13.73
CA VAL A 37 25.37 -8.06 12.34
C VAL A 37 25.70 -6.92 11.37
N VAL A 38 25.06 -5.74 11.54
CA VAL A 38 25.24 -4.61 10.60
C VAL A 38 26.56 -3.87 10.84
N PHE A 39 26.96 -3.66 12.09
CA PHE A 39 28.10 -2.80 12.40
C PHE A 39 29.35 -3.54 12.93
N GLY A 40 29.23 -4.80 13.31
CA GLY A 40 30.27 -5.53 14.02
C GLY A 40 30.35 -5.21 15.50
N GLN A 41 31.33 -5.80 16.19
CA GLN A 41 31.44 -5.71 17.67
C GLN A 41 31.77 -4.30 18.17
N ASP A 42 32.57 -3.54 17.44
CA ASP A 42 33.12 -2.25 17.91
C ASP A 42 32.11 -1.09 17.90
N LYS A 43 30.93 -1.28 17.29
CA LYS A 43 29.93 -0.21 17.13
C LYS A 43 28.56 -0.54 17.73
N SER A 44 28.51 -1.39 18.73
CA SER A 44 27.25 -1.82 19.37
C SER A 44 26.47 -0.67 20.05
N SER A 45 27.15 0.42 20.44
CA SER A 45 26.52 1.63 20.97
C SER A 45 25.92 2.56 19.91
N THR A 46 26.27 2.36 18.63
CA THR A 46 25.76 3.20 17.55
C THR A 46 24.27 2.92 17.28
N PRO A 47 23.42 3.95 17.13
CA PRO A 47 22.02 3.72 16.77
C PRO A 47 21.93 3.17 15.36
N LEU A 48 21.21 2.04 15.21
CA LEU A 48 20.93 1.46 13.90
C LEU A 48 19.78 2.25 13.25
N LEU A 49 20.04 2.83 12.09
CA LEU A 49 19.04 3.51 11.27
C LEU A 49 18.53 2.57 10.17
N LEU A 50 17.31 2.84 9.67
CA LEU A 50 16.74 2.09 8.55
C LEU A 50 17.63 2.14 7.29
N SER A 51 18.27 3.29 7.04
CA SER A 51 19.22 3.46 5.92
C SER A 51 20.38 2.49 5.99
N ASN A 52 21.02 2.40 7.18
CA ASN A 52 22.16 1.49 7.40
C ASN A 52 21.73 0.01 7.26
N LEU A 53 20.55 -0.32 7.81
CA LEU A 53 20.00 -1.67 7.70
C LEU A 53 19.73 -2.02 6.24
N ASN A 54 19.07 -1.14 5.49
CA ASN A 54 18.76 -1.37 4.08
C ASN A 54 20.00 -1.40 3.19
N GLU A 55 21.01 -0.62 3.50
CA GLU A 55 22.29 -0.68 2.80
C GLU A 55 22.97 -2.05 3.00
N PHE A 56 23.04 -2.50 4.25
CA PHE A 56 23.54 -3.84 4.56
C PHE A 56 22.75 -4.94 3.83
N MET A 57 21.40 -4.85 3.82
CA MET A 57 20.56 -5.83 3.13
C MET A 57 20.84 -5.87 1.62
N ARG A 58 20.96 -4.71 0.96
CA ARG A 58 21.29 -4.62 -0.47
C ARG A 58 22.65 -5.19 -0.81
N GLN A 59 23.67 -4.87 -0.01
CA GLN A 59 25.04 -5.36 -0.22
C GLN A 59 25.13 -6.88 -0.13
N ASN A 60 24.26 -7.50 0.66
CA ASN A 60 24.18 -8.95 0.83
C ASN A 60 23.11 -9.63 -0.08
N GLY A 61 22.48 -8.87 -0.99
CA GLY A 61 21.48 -9.43 -1.90
C GLY A 61 20.12 -9.75 -1.24
N PHE A 62 19.84 -9.22 -0.06
CA PHE A 62 18.59 -9.40 0.66
C PHE A 62 17.56 -8.33 0.33
N PRO A 63 16.24 -8.62 0.48
CA PRO A 63 15.18 -7.66 0.28
C PRO A 63 15.25 -6.52 1.30
N VAL A 64 14.88 -5.29 0.88
CA VAL A 64 14.92 -4.11 1.73
C VAL A 64 13.68 -3.97 2.59
N PHE A 65 13.83 -3.37 3.76
CA PHE A 65 12.71 -3.05 4.66
C PHE A 65 12.00 -1.77 4.22
N GLU A 66 10.68 -1.85 4.11
CA GLU A 66 9.82 -0.70 3.82
C GLU A 66 8.71 -0.60 4.87
N VAL A 67 8.53 0.61 5.43
CA VAL A 67 7.52 0.85 6.48
C VAL A 67 6.21 1.29 5.87
N ILE A 68 5.14 0.59 6.22
CA ILE A 68 3.78 1.00 5.87
C ILE A 68 3.28 2.05 6.85
N ARG A 69 3.10 3.28 6.36
CA ARG A 69 2.63 4.45 7.14
C ARG A 69 1.28 4.97 6.66
N ARG A 70 0.50 4.13 5.97
CA ARG A 70 -0.78 4.58 5.43
C ARG A 70 -1.86 4.49 6.50
N THR A 71 -2.45 5.64 6.80
CA THR A 71 -3.70 5.74 7.57
C THR A 71 -4.83 6.13 6.62
N THR A 72 -6.00 5.56 6.85
CA THR A 72 -7.24 5.92 6.13
C THR A 72 -8.14 6.63 7.11
N ARG A 73 -8.72 7.76 6.68
CA ARG A 73 -9.74 8.46 7.47
C ARG A 73 -11.11 7.94 7.08
N ILE A 74 -11.82 7.42 8.05
CA ILE A 74 -13.18 6.93 7.88
C ILE A 74 -14.11 7.86 8.67
N GLN A 75 -15.14 8.35 8.00
CA GLN A 75 -16.20 9.09 8.67
C GLN A 75 -17.28 8.09 9.09
N ASP A 76 -17.43 7.90 10.39
CA ASP A 76 -18.50 7.11 10.98
C ASP A 76 -19.35 8.00 11.88
N ASN A 77 -20.66 8.03 11.62
CA ASN A 77 -21.64 8.83 12.37
C ASN A 77 -21.23 10.30 12.57
N GLY A 78 -20.65 10.93 11.53
CA GLY A 78 -20.21 12.33 11.57
C GLY A 78 -18.88 12.57 12.28
N LYS A 79 -18.23 11.54 12.82
CA LYS A 79 -16.91 11.63 13.43
C LYS A 79 -15.84 11.08 12.49
N LEU A 80 -14.77 11.82 12.34
CA LEU A 80 -13.58 11.35 11.61
C LEU A 80 -12.74 10.46 12.52
N ALA A 81 -12.58 9.19 12.14
CA ALA A 81 -11.66 8.26 12.79
C ALA A 81 -10.50 7.94 11.84
N GLU A 82 -9.27 7.93 12.35
CA GLU A 82 -8.12 7.43 11.62
C GLU A 82 -7.99 5.92 11.84
N TYR A 83 -7.92 5.20 10.75
CA TYR A 83 -7.79 3.75 10.75
C TYR A 83 -6.50 3.34 10.02
N ASN A 84 -5.70 2.53 10.67
CA ASN A 84 -4.56 1.88 10.03
C ASN A 84 -4.98 0.47 9.61
N PRO A 85 -5.11 0.18 8.30
CA PRO A 85 -5.50 -1.14 7.82
C PRO A 85 -4.39 -2.19 8.00
N TRP A 86 -3.17 -1.78 8.28
CA TRP A 86 -2.04 -2.69 8.47
C TRP A 86 -2.01 -3.27 9.89
N ASN A 87 -2.01 -4.59 9.99
CA ASN A 87 -1.84 -5.25 11.28
C ASN A 87 -0.37 -5.17 11.73
N ASP A 88 -0.13 -4.56 12.90
CA ASP A 88 1.22 -4.37 13.45
C ASP A 88 2.00 -5.67 13.70
N LYS A 89 1.30 -6.80 13.80
CA LYS A 89 1.95 -8.10 13.99
C LYS A 89 2.47 -8.71 12.69
N ASN A 90 2.04 -8.22 11.54
CA ASN A 90 2.37 -8.82 10.26
C ASN A 90 3.64 -8.21 9.66
N ILE A 91 4.49 -9.10 9.17
CA ILE A 91 5.64 -8.80 8.31
C ILE A 91 5.37 -9.53 7.00
N VAL A 92 5.37 -8.81 5.88
CA VAL A 92 5.02 -9.37 4.57
C VAL A 92 6.20 -9.25 3.63
N PHE A 93 6.60 -10.35 3.03
CA PHE A 93 7.63 -10.44 2.01
C PHE A 93 6.99 -10.34 0.64
N VAL A 94 7.47 -9.41 -0.15
CA VAL A 94 6.90 -9.07 -1.45
C VAL A 94 7.88 -9.47 -2.54
N PRO A 95 7.45 -10.29 -3.53
CA PRO A 95 8.31 -10.70 -4.62
C PRO A 95 8.68 -9.52 -5.53
N ALA A 96 9.80 -9.65 -6.22
CA ALA A 96 10.20 -8.72 -7.26
C ALA A 96 9.23 -8.81 -8.44
N GLY A 97 8.88 -7.65 -9.01
CA GLY A 97 8.04 -7.56 -10.19
C GLY A 97 6.61 -7.07 -9.94
N LYS A 98 5.72 -7.42 -10.83
CA LYS A 98 4.34 -6.94 -10.83
C LYS A 98 3.45 -7.87 -10.02
N LEU A 99 2.96 -7.40 -8.86
CA LEU A 99 2.09 -8.18 -7.98
C LEU A 99 0.71 -8.49 -8.57
N GLY A 100 0.21 -7.61 -9.43
CA GLY A 100 -1.12 -7.76 -9.97
C GLY A 100 -1.53 -6.61 -10.87
N VAL A 101 -2.81 -6.54 -11.15
CA VAL A 101 -3.41 -5.52 -12.01
C VAL A 101 -4.64 -4.90 -11.36
N ILE A 102 -4.91 -3.65 -11.67
CA ILE A 102 -6.17 -3.02 -11.32
C ILE A 102 -7.06 -3.06 -12.56
N LYS A 103 -8.15 -3.82 -12.50
CA LYS A 103 -9.18 -3.83 -13.54
C LYS A 103 -10.25 -2.80 -13.21
N ASN A 104 -10.69 -2.08 -14.24
CA ASN A 104 -11.78 -1.13 -14.13
C ASN A 104 -12.98 -1.71 -14.84
N ALA A 105 -14.15 -1.48 -14.25
CA ALA A 105 -15.43 -1.80 -14.85
C ALA A 105 -16.34 -0.58 -14.81
N TYR A 106 -17.27 -0.53 -15.75
CA TYR A 106 -18.39 0.40 -15.70
C TYR A 106 -19.62 -0.38 -15.27
N ALA A 107 -20.45 0.18 -14.40
CA ALA A 107 -21.77 -0.40 -14.13
C ALA A 107 -22.66 -0.19 -15.35
N ASP A 108 -23.63 -1.08 -15.58
CA ASP A 108 -24.51 -1.02 -16.76
C ASP A 108 -25.26 0.31 -16.89
N ASN A 109 -25.63 0.92 -15.78
CA ASN A 109 -26.24 2.25 -15.75
C ASN A 109 -25.28 3.36 -16.16
N GLU A 110 -23.95 3.14 -16.05
CA GLU A 110 -22.95 4.12 -16.46
C GLU A 110 -22.66 4.10 -17.95
N LEU A 111 -23.04 3.03 -18.64
CA LEU A 111 -22.95 2.94 -20.10
C LEU A 111 -24.11 3.67 -20.78
N ARG A 112 -25.20 3.93 -20.08
CA ARG A 112 -26.33 4.73 -20.59
C ARG A 112 -25.95 6.20 -20.57
N GLN A 113 -26.14 6.85 -21.71
CA GLN A 113 -26.02 8.30 -21.82
C GLN A 113 -27.39 8.92 -21.58
N GLU A 114 -27.48 9.77 -20.58
CA GLU A 114 -28.70 10.52 -20.29
C GLU A 114 -28.71 11.84 -21.06
N PRO A 115 -29.88 12.26 -21.63
CA PRO A 115 -30.00 13.56 -22.28
C PRO A 115 -29.63 14.70 -21.31
N GLY A 116 -28.85 15.67 -21.79
CA GLY A 116 -28.45 16.84 -20.98
C GLY A 116 -27.28 16.59 -20.03
N VAL A 117 -26.64 15.41 -20.08
CA VAL A 117 -25.46 15.10 -19.30
C VAL A 117 -24.23 15.01 -20.23
N THR A 118 -23.20 15.73 -19.90
CA THR A 118 -21.90 15.63 -20.57
C THR A 118 -21.02 14.62 -19.87
N TYR A 119 -20.45 13.68 -20.61
CA TYR A 119 -19.58 12.64 -20.07
C TYR A 119 -18.17 12.82 -20.57
N SER A 120 -17.19 12.76 -19.66
CA SER A 120 -15.78 12.74 -19.98
C SER A 120 -15.07 11.67 -19.18
N ASN A 121 -13.97 11.12 -19.71
CA ASN A 121 -13.15 10.12 -19.04
C ASN A 121 -11.78 10.73 -18.74
N TYR A 122 -11.38 10.66 -17.50
CA TYR A 122 -10.02 11.02 -17.07
C TYR A 122 -9.34 9.78 -16.49
N GLY A 123 -8.57 9.11 -17.35
CA GLY A 123 -7.97 7.82 -16.98
C GLY A 123 -9.02 6.77 -16.60
N ARG A 124 -9.09 6.47 -15.31
CA ARG A 124 -10.00 5.46 -14.74
C ARG A 124 -11.24 6.06 -14.09
N ILE A 125 -11.40 7.37 -14.19
CA ILE A 125 -12.49 8.12 -13.58
C ILE A 125 -13.41 8.58 -14.68
N ARG A 126 -14.71 8.28 -14.55
CA ARG A 126 -15.75 8.84 -15.39
C ARG A 126 -16.33 10.07 -14.69
N ILE A 127 -16.35 11.18 -15.40
CA ILE A 127 -16.92 12.43 -14.95
C ILE A 127 -18.22 12.67 -15.70
N SER A 128 -19.29 12.93 -14.99
CA SER A 128 -20.60 13.32 -15.50
C SER A 128 -20.90 14.74 -15.05
N GLN A 129 -21.26 15.61 -15.98
CA GLN A 129 -21.61 17.00 -15.71
C GLN A 129 -22.99 17.27 -16.26
N TRP A 130 -23.86 17.87 -15.44
CA TRP A 130 -25.17 18.32 -15.87
C TRP A 130 -25.55 19.58 -15.15
N GLY A 131 -26.28 20.45 -15.83
CA GLY A 131 -26.83 21.68 -15.24
C GLY A 131 -28.32 21.49 -15.00
N LYS A 132 -28.81 22.00 -13.88
CA LYS A 132 -30.23 22.23 -13.69
C LYS A 132 -30.48 23.66 -14.16
N GLY A 133 -30.74 23.80 -15.47
CA GLY A 133 -31.10 25.09 -16.06
C GLY A 133 -32.52 25.46 -15.65
N GLU A 134 -32.70 26.63 -15.12
CA GLU A 134 -34.00 27.27 -15.11
C GLU A 134 -34.05 28.41 -16.13
N THR A 135 -35.11 28.41 -16.85
CA THR A 135 -35.58 29.54 -17.63
C THR A 135 -35.70 30.75 -16.72
N ASP A 136 -35.12 31.84 -17.14
CA ASP A 136 -35.21 33.19 -16.57
C ASP A 136 -34.68 33.41 -15.16
N ASN A 137 -33.52 34.10 -15.11
CA ASN A 137 -32.99 34.86 -13.98
C ASN A 137 -32.53 34.12 -12.70
N SER A 138 -32.34 32.83 -12.70
CA SER A 138 -31.69 32.16 -11.58
C SER A 138 -30.32 31.60 -11.99
N ASN A 139 -29.34 31.76 -11.09
CA ASN A 139 -28.00 31.17 -11.23
C ASN A 139 -28.16 29.64 -11.40
N GLY A 140 -27.91 29.14 -12.59
CA GLY A 140 -27.92 27.72 -12.86
C GLY A 140 -26.97 26.97 -11.92
N VAL A 141 -27.39 25.84 -11.40
CA VAL A 141 -26.54 24.98 -10.58
C VAL A 141 -25.95 23.91 -11.47
N GLU A 142 -24.64 23.87 -11.53
CA GLU A 142 -23.89 22.83 -12.24
C GLU A 142 -23.50 21.71 -11.26
N PHE A 143 -23.81 20.48 -11.63
CA PHE A 143 -23.44 19.29 -10.87
C PHE A 143 -22.32 18.54 -11.58
N THR A 144 -21.33 18.12 -10.82
CA THR A 144 -20.26 17.28 -11.30
C THR A 144 -20.19 16.01 -10.45
N LYS A 145 -20.24 14.84 -11.09
CA LYS A 145 -20.10 13.53 -10.45
C LYS A 145 -18.90 12.82 -11.01
N ALA A 146 -17.98 12.43 -10.16
CA ALA A 146 -16.84 11.58 -10.51
C ALA A 146 -17.07 10.16 -9.97
N GLN A 147 -16.94 9.16 -10.84
CA GLN A 147 -17.12 7.75 -10.49
C GLN A 147 -15.93 6.92 -10.98
N SER A 148 -15.51 5.96 -10.15
CA SER A 148 -14.52 4.95 -10.53
C SER A 148 -14.89 3.65 -9.86
N LEU A 149 -15.02 2.58 -10.65
CA LEU A 149 -15.18 1.22 -10.16
C LEU A 149 -13.89 0.46 -10.50
N SER A 150 -13.11 0.13 -9.48
CA SER A 150 -11.81 -0.50 -9.67
C SER A 150 -11.68 -1.73 -8.76
N LEU A 151 -11.21 -2.83 -9.34
CA LEU A 151 -10.93 -4.08 -8.62
C LEU A 151 -9.43 -4.38 -8.70
N PRO A 152 -8.72 -4.35 -7.57
CA PRO A 152 -7.35 -4.85 -7.52
C PRO A 152 -7.36 -6.38 -7.58
N ILE A 153 -6.58 -6.96 -8.48
CA ILE A 153 -6.40 -8.41 -8.63
C ILE A 153 -4.93 -8.71 -8.40
N ILE A 154 -4.64 -9.51 -7.38
CA ILE A 154 -3.30 -10.01 -7.12
C ILE A 154 -3.12 -11.29 -7.93
N THR A 155 -2.16 -11.31 -8.84
CA THR A 155 -1.86 -12.46 -9.71
C THR A 155 -0.74 -13.32 -9.13
N GLU A 156 0.22 -12.71 -8.42
CA GLU A 156 1.40 -13.38 -7.85
C GLU A 156 1.22 -13.72 -6.37
N ILE A 157 0.04 -14.27 -6.01
CA ILE A 157 -0.28 -14.59 -4.62
C ILE A 157 0.66 -15.64 -4.00
N ASN A 158 1.12 -16.60 -4.80
CA ASN A 158 1.99 -17.68 -4.35
C ASN A 158 3.42 -17.21 -4.02
N GLY A 159 3.80 -16.03 -4.49
CA GLY A 159 5.09 -15.41 -4.19
C GLY A 159 5.09 -14.53 -2.94
N ILE A 160 3.93 -14.30 -2.31
CA ILE A 160 3.82 -13.45 -1.12
C ILE A 160 3.88 -14.32 0.12
N TYR A 161 4.82 -14.02 1.01
CA TYR A 161 4.96 -14.71 2.29
C TYR A 161 4.61 -13.75 3.43
N SER A 162 3.95 -14.29 4.43
CA SER A 162 3.52 -13.52 5.60
C SER A 162 4.00 -14.19 6.89
N LEU A 163 4.64 -13.42 7.75
CA LEU A 163 5.04 -13.82 9.09
C LEU A 163 4.22 -13.04 10.10
N THR A 164 3.49 -13.75 10.96
CA THR A 164 2.83 -13.15 12.11
C THR A 164 3.70 -13.32 13.34
N VAL A 165 4.10 -12.21 13.94
CA VAL A 165 4.96 -12.20 15.13
C VAL A 165 4.06 -12.08 16.36
N GLU A 166 4.05 -13.13 17.17
CA GLU A 166 3.47 -13.08 18.50
C GLU A 166 4.39 -12.30 19.43
N LYS A 167 3.79 -11.63 20.44
CA LYS A 167 4.59 -10.85 21.41
C LYS A 167 5.45 -11.74 22.28
#